data_0d694485c2a0cca76af947a4560caf7d
#
_entry.id   0d694485c2a0cca76af947a4560caf7d
#
_cell.length_a   1.000
_cell.length_b   1.000
_cell.length_c   1.000
_cell.angle_alpha   90.00
_cell.angle_beta   90.00
_cell.angle_gamma   90.00
#
_symmetry.space_group_name_H-M   'P 1'
#
loop_
_entity.id
_entity.type
_entity.pdbx_description
1 polymer ?
#
loop_
_entity_poly.entity_id
_entity_poly.type
_entity_poly.pdbx_seq_one_letter_code
_entity_poly.pdbx_strand_id
1 'polypeptide(L)'
;MLVLGTGSGGIVVTMADAALAGLPRIVRADDEIRWRGQVLTSLGLASLSYWIILWLLEGPVDPVFAGIVFGAALLFAFVLGAVTSRRRFAHAMLTLRPPRSMVHETVANSRDRRVRAAAMMFLGVGILLLLDTVVSDVGATAALVAGAGIGAGIIDRLEARRWAQAEDERESRIFLMLRPNALIARMGAQDAYELPRGRRDDEPPEFPGTYL
;
A
#
# COMPACT_ATOMS: atom_id res chain seq x y z
N MET A 1 -30.43 4.15 -25.95
CA MET A 1 -30.51 2.91 -25.17
C MET A 1 -30.37 1.75 -26.15
N LEU A 2 -29.19 1.22 -26.32
CA LEU A 2 -28.92 0.08 -27.20
C LEU A 2 -28.67 -1.12 -26.30
N VAL A 3 -29.65 -2.02 -26.20
CA VAL A 3 -29.52 -3.28 -25.47
C VAL A 3 -29.06 -4.31 -26.49
N LEU A 4 -27.79 -4.70 -26.45
CA LEU A 4 -27.30 -5.89 -27.13
C LEU A 4 -27.32 -7.04 -26.12
N GLY A 5 -28.38 -7.81 -26.11
CA GLY A 5 -28.47 -9.06 -25.39
C GLY A 5 -27.82 -10.18 -26.18
N THR A 6 -26.74 -10.76 -25.63
CA THR A 6 -26.34 -12.14 -25.98
C THR A 6 -25.84 -12.80 -24.71
N GLY A 7 -26.45 -13.93 -24.39
CA GLY A 7 -26.18 -14.72 -23.20
C GLY A 7 -24.76 -15.28 -23.22
N SER A 8 -24.18 -15.22 -22.10
CA SER A 8 -23.08 -15.89 -21.44
C SER A 8 -22.28 -14.85 -20.65
N GLY A 9 -22.56 -14.69 -19.33
CA GLY A 9 -21.67 -14.08 -18.34
C GLY A 9 -20.90 -12.79 -18.66
N GLY A 10 -21.28 -12.03 -19.68
CA GLY A 10 -20.64 -10.81 -20.11
C GLY A 10 -20.91 -9.69 -19.12
N ILE A 11 -19.86 -9.12 -18.54
CA ILE A 11 -19.92 -7.89 -17.74
C ILE A 11 -20.52 -6.81 -18.62
N VAL A 12 -21.75 -6.38 -18.30
CA VAL A 12 -22.36 -5.21 -18.95
C VAL A 12 -21.62 -3.97 -18.46
N VAL A 13 -20.61 -3.55 -19.20
CA VAL A 13 -19.94 -2.27 -18.96
C VAL A 13 -20.88 -1.18 -19.47
N THR A 14 -21.45 -0.39 -18.58
CA THR A 14 -22.28 0.75 -18.95
C THR A 14 -21.41 1.84 -19.57
N MET A 15 -21.98 2.69 -20.46
CA MET A 15 -21.24 3.85 -20.99
C MET A 15 -20.71 4.77 -19.89
N ALA A 16 -21.40 4.83 -18.74
CA ALA A 16 -20.95 5.54 -17.55
C ALA A 16 -19.65 4.92 -16.98
N ASP A 17 -19.57 3.58 -16.92
CA ASP A 17 -18.36 2.89 -16.43
C ASP A 17 -17.16 3.11 -17.39
N ALA A 18 -17.39 3.17 -18.68
CA ALA A 18 -16.35 3.46 -19.66
C ALA A 18 -15.87 4.91 -19.57
N ALA A 19 -16.74 5.88 -19.35
CA ALA A 19 -16.37 7.28 -19.13
C ALA A 19 -15.59 7.47 -17.83
N LEU A 20 -15.95 6.71 -16.76
CA LEU A 20 -15.27 6.75 -15.48
C LEU A 20 -13.91 6.00 -15.49
N ALA A 21 -13.72 5.06 -16.42
CA ALA A 21 -12.49 4.25 -16.51
C ALA A 21 -11.23 5.08 -16.81
N GLY A 22 -11.40 6.25 -17.47
CA GLY A 22 -10.31 7.17 -17.79
C GLY A 22 -9.98 8.19 -16.70
N LEU A 23 -10.82 8.32 -15.67
CA LEU A 23 -10.59 9.31 -14.61
C LEU A 23 -9.61 8.82 -13.54
N PRO A 24 -8.76 9.71 -13.00
CA PRO A 24 -7.86 9.35 -11.93
C PRO A 24 -8.64 8.94 -10.68
N ARG A 25 -8.24 7.82 -10.09
CA ARG A 25 -8.85 7.27 -8.88
C ARG A 25 -8.14 7.81 -7.65
N ILE A 26 -8.92 8.17 -6.65
CA ILE A 26 -8.42 8.62 -5.37
C ILE A 26 -8.84 7.65 -4.26
N VAL A 27 -7.97 7.52 -3.27
CA VAL A 27 -8.19 6.68 -2.08
C VAL A 27 -7.85 7.47 -0.83
N ARG A 28 -8.48 7.12 0.26
CA ARG A 28 -8.21 7.74 1.56
C ARG A 28 -6.76 7.47 2.00
N ALA A 29 -6.05 8.53 2.39
CA ALA A 29 -4.60 8.50 2.65
C ALA A 29 -4.26 7.58 3.82
N ASP A 30 -4.94 7.74 4.96
CA ASP A 30 -4.69 6.99 6.18
C ASP A 30 -4.97 5.48 6.00
N ASP A 31 -6.05 5.12 5.32
CA ASP A 31 -6.44 3.73 5.07
C ASP A 31 -5.47 3.01 4.14
N GLU A 32 -5.03 3.67 3.06
CA GLU A 32 -4.10 3.07 2.10
C GLU A 32 -2.73 2.84 2.72
N ILE A 33 -2.23 3.81 3.49
CA ILE A 33 -0.93 3.70 4.14
C ILE A 33 -0.98 2.69 5.28
N ARG A 34 -2.08 2.65 6.05
CA ARG A 34 -2.29 1.65 7.11
C ARG A 34 -2.31 0.24 6.56
N TRP A 35 -3.08 0.00 5.49
CA TRP A 35 -3.12 -1.29 4.82
C TRP A 35 -1.74 -1.73 4.33
N ARG A 36 -1.01 -0.83 3.68
CA ARG A 36 0.36 -1.09 3.21
C ARG A 36 1.28 -1.49 4.36
N GLY A 37 1.21 -0.76 5.48
CA GLY A 37 1.96 -1.08 6.69
C GLY A 37 1.61 -2.45 7.27
N GLN A 38 0.34 -2.85 7.20
CA GLN A 38 -0.11 -4.19 7.63
C GLN A 38 0.49 -5.28 6.74
N VAL A 39 0.39 -5.14 5.42
CA VAL A 39 0.93 -6.12 4.45
C VAL A 39 2.44 -6.28 4.63
N LEU A 40 3.19 -5.19 4.73
CA LEU A 40 4.64 -5.25 4.92
C LEU A 40 5.05 -5.91 6.24
N THR A 41 4.37 -5.57 7.33
CA THR A 41 4.62 -6.23 8.61
C THR A 41 4.32 -7.72 8.54
N SER A 42 3.18 -8.10 7.92
CA SER A 42 2.81 -9.51 7.78
C SER A 42 3.80 -10.28 6.91
N LEU A 43 4.29 -9.66 5.83
CA LEU A 43 5.32 -10.22 4.96
C LEU A 43 6.64 -10.41 5.72
N GLY A 44 7.04 -9.41 6.51
CA GLY A 44 8.23 -9.50 7.34
C GLY A 44 8.13 -10.59 8.41
N LEU A 45 6.97 -10.72 9.06
CA LEU A 45 6.73 -11.79 10.04
C LEU A 45 6.70 -13.18 9.40
N ALA A 46 6.08 -13.32 8.21
CA ALA A 46 6.09 -14.58 7.46
C ALA A 46 7.53 -14.99 7.08
N SER A 47 8.35 -14.04 6.61
CA SER A 47 9.75 -14.29 6.30
C SER A 47 10.58 -14.63 7.53
N LEU A 48 10.30 -14.02 8.67
CA LEU A 48 10.93 -14.37 9.95
C LEU A 48 10.56 -15.78 10.39
N SER A 49 9.28 -16.14 10.29
CA SER A 49 8.82 -17.50 10.61
C SER A 49 9.45 -18.53 9.70
N TYR A 50 9.56 -18.25 8.41
CA TYR A 50 10.25 -19.10 7.44
C TYR A 50 11.72 -19.32 7.81
N TRP A 51 12.45 -18.26 8.16
CA TRP A 51 13.83 -18.36 8.62
C TRP A 51 13.96 -19.18 9.89
N ILE A 52 13.08 -19.02 10.88
CA ILE A 52 13.09 -19.83 12.12
C ILE A 52 12.85 -21.31 11.80
N ILE A 53 11.92 -21.62 10.89
CA ILE A 53 11.64 -22.99 10.48
C ILE A 53 12.86 -23.63 9.81
N LEU A 54 13.51 -22.92 8.89
CA LEU A 54 14.75 -23.41 8.25
C LEU A 54 15.85 -23.67 9.29
N TRP A 55 16.04 -22.74 10.22
CA TRP A 55 17.01 -22.92 11.30
C TRP A 55 16.75 -24.16 12.16
N LEU A 56 15.49 -24.49 12.43
CA LEU A 56 15.12 -25.67 13.21
C LEU A 56 15.25 -26.96 12.42
N LEU A 57 15.10 -26.98 11.10
CA LEU A 57 15.08 -28.17 10.26
C LEU A 57 16.46 -28.51 9.71
N GLU A 58 17.22 -27.53 9.25
CA GLU A 58 18.45 -27.75 8.48
C GLU A 58 19.74 -27.52 9.29
N GLY A 59 19.64 -27.10 10.57
CA GLY A 59 20.81 -26.80 11.39
C GLY A 59 21.44 -25.44 11.11
N PRO A 60 22.72 -25.22 11.43
CA PRO A 60 23.23 -23.87 11.67
C PRO A 60 23.38 -23.02 10.42
N VAL A 61 22.32 -22.34 10.04
CA VAL A 61 22.47 -20.99 9.50
C VAL A 61 23.11 -20.20 10.63
N ASP A 62 24.24 -19.53 10.40
CA ASP A 62 24.89 -18.75 11.46
C ASP A 62 23.90 -17.73 12.04
N PRO A 63 23.34 -17.95 13.25
CA PRO A 63 22.29 -17.12 13.80
C PRO A 63 22.78 -15.71 14.10
N VAL A 64 24.06 -15.55 14.32
CA VAL A 64 24.68 -14.25 14.58
C VAL A 64 24.71 -13.41 13.31
N PHE A 65 25.14 -14.01 12.20
CA PHE A 65 25.16 -13.33 10.90
C PHE A 65 23.73 -12.94 10.45
N ALA A 66 22.78 -13.88 10.51
CA ALA A 66 21.39 -13.61 10.16
C ALA A 66 20.77 -12.55 11.08
N GLY A 67 21.07 -12.56 12.37
CA GLY A 67 20.66 -11.52 13.32
C GLY A 67 21.21 -10.13 12.98
N ILE A 68 22.47 -10.04 12.56
CA ILE A 68 23.09 -8.80 12.09
C ILE A 68 22.39 -8.30 10.82
N VAL A 69 22.15 -9.17 9.83
CA VAL A 69 21.46 -8.84 8.58
C VAL A 69 20.03 -8.35 8.86
N PHE A 70 19.30 -9.05 9.72
CA PHE A 70 17.95 -8.64 10.15
C PHE A 70 17.96 -7.27 10.81
N GLY A 71 18.83 -7.05 11.79
CA GLY A 71 18.92 -5.77 12.52
C GLY A 71 19.33 -4.61 11.62
N ALA A 72 20.31 -4.82 10.74
CA ALA A 72 20.73 -3.83 9.77
C ALA A 72 19.64 -3.47 8.77
N ALA A 73 18.93 -4.48 8.23
CA ALA A 73 17.82 -4.28 7.31
C ALA A 73 16.64 -3.57 7.96
N LEU A 74 16.30 -3.91 9.20
CA LEU A 74 15.25 -3.28 9.98
C LEU A 74 15.59 -1.80 10.22
N LEU A 75 16.81 -1.51 10.71
CA LEU A 75 17.25 -0.14 10.98
C LEU A 75 17.30 0.69 9.71
N PHE A 76 17.86 0.14 8.63
CA PHE A 76 17.94 0.82 7.34
C PHE A 76 16.54 1.15 6.79
N ALA A 77 15.64 0.18 6.76
CA ALA A 77 14.26 0.38 6.29
C ALA A 77 13.51 1.37 7.18
N PHE A 78 13.73 1.33 8.49
CA PHE A 78 13.13 2.27 9.44
C PHE A 78 13.63 3.70 9.18
N VAL A 79 14.94 3.92 9.11
CA VAL A 79 15.53 5.25 8.91
C VAL A 79 15.16 5.82 7.54
N LEU A 80 15.36 5.04 6.47
CA LEU A 80 15.00 5.44 5.11
C LEU A 80 13.49 5.72 5.00
N GLY A 81 12.68 4.84 5.57
CA GLY A 81 11.24 5.01 5.63
C GLY A 81 10.83 6.27 6.38
N ALA A 82 11.44 6.55 7.54
CA ALA A 82 11.14 7.75 8.33
C ALA A 82 11.48 9.05 7.58
N VAL A 83 12.62 9.09 6.90
CA VAL A 83 13.05 10.26 6.11
C VAL A 83 12.12 10.47 4.91
N THR A 84 11.85 9.41 4.14
CA THR A 84 10.99 9.50 2.95
C THR A 84 9.54 9.80 3.30
N SER A 85 9.00 9.21 4.37
CA SER A 85 7.65 9.47 4.88
C SER A 85 7.48 10.94 5.29
N ARG A 86 8.43 11.49 6.05
CA ARG A 86 8.38 12.91 6.45
C ARG A 86 8.39 13.84 5.24
N ARG A 87 9.25 13.58 4.25
CA ARG A 87 9.34 14.39 3.03
C ARG A 87 8.06 14.31 2.20
N ARG A 88 7.50 13.10 2.02
CA ARG A 88 6.25 12.90 1.29
C ARG A 88 5.09 13.61 1.97
N PHE A 89 4.94 13.44 3.28
CA PHE A 89 3.91 14.08 4.07
C PHE A 89 4.01 15.62 3.96
N ALA A 90 5.20 16.18 4.21
CA ALA A 90 5.42 17.63 4.12
C ALA A 90 5.10 18.17 2.72
N HIS A 91 5.57 17.48 1.66
CA HIS A 91 5.29 17.88 0.28
C HIS A 91 3.78 17.82 -0.02
N ALA A 92 3.11 16.75 0.36
CA ALA A 92 1.68 16.60 0.15
C ALA A 92 0.87 17.71 0.87
N MET A 93 1.24 18.05 2.11
CA MET A 93 0.58 19.12 2.86
C MET A 93 0.77 20.51 2.24
N LEU A 94 1.90 20.76 1.57
CA LEU A 94 2.14 22.00 0.85
C LEU A 94 1.40 22.06 -0.50
N THR A 95 1.07 20.92 -1.08
CA THR A 95 0.46 20.81 -2.42
C THR A 95 -1.00 20.37 -2.40
N LEU A 96 -1.65 20.37 -1.23
CA LEU A 96 -3.07 20.02 -1.08
C LEU A 96 -3.93 20.89 -2.01
N ARG A 97 -4.80 20.24 -2.77
CA ARG A 97 -5.70 20.86 -3.74
C ARG A 97 -7.12 20.33 -3.56
N PRO A 98 -8.14 21.12 -3.89
CA PRO A 98 -9.49 20.58 -4.02
C PRO A 98 -9.53 19.60 -5.21
N PRO A 99 -10.26 18.48 -5.09
CA PRO A 99 -10.35 17.50 -6.17
C PRO A 99 -11.08 18.09 -7.37
N ARG A 100 -10.57 17.77 -8.57
CA ARG A 100 -11.18 18.13 -9.84
C ARG A 100 -11.41 16.85 -10.64
N SER A 101 -12.65 16.57 -11.04
CA SER A 101 -13.00 15.49 -11.97
C SER A 101 -12.30 14.15 -11.61
N MET A 102 -12.47 13.68 -10.39
CA MET A 102 -11.84 12.45 -9.88
C MET A 102 -12.91 11.47 -9.40
N VAL A 103 -12.59 10.19 -9.43
CA VAL A 103 -13.49 9.14 -8.95
C VAL A 103 -12.95 8.56 -7.67
N HIS A 104 -13.77 8.57 -6.62
CA HIS A 104 -13.46 7.85 -5.40
C HIS A 104 -13.51 6.34 -5.65
N GLU A 105 -12.44 5.61 -5.27
CA GLU A 105 -12.43 4.17 -5.43
C GLU A 105 -13.47 3.54 -4.49
N THR A 106 -14.38 2.73 -5.04
CA THR A 106 -15.37 2.02 -4.22
C THR A 106 -14.69 1.03 -3.28
N VAL A 107 -15.32 0.73 -2.14
CA VAL A 107 -14.80 -0.22 -1.14
C VAL A 107 -14.51 -1.59 -1.76
N ALA A 108 -15.39 -2.07 -2.66
CA ALA A 108 -15.21 -3.35 -3.35
C ALA A 108 -13.95 -3.34 -4.23
N ASN A 109 -13.79 -2.31 -5.09
CA ASN A 109 -12.63 -2.19 -5.97
C ASN A 109 -11.33 -2.02 -5.20
N SER A 110 -11.35 -1.27 -4.09
CA SER A 110 -10.18 -1.10 -3.24
C SER A 110 -9.76 -2.41 -2.58
N ARG A 111 -10.74 -3.21 -2.13
CA ARG A 111 -10.48 -4.53 -1.54
C ARG A 111 -9.84 -5.47 -2.57
N ASP A 112 -10.41 -5.59 -3.77
CA ASP A 112 -9.87 -6.47 -4.81
C ASP A 112 -8.47 -6.06 -5.26
N ARG A 113 -8.22 -4.77 -5.40
CA ARG A 113 -6.89 -4.23 -5.71
C ARG A 113 -5.89 -4.57 -4.61
N ARG A 114 -6.28 -4.35 -3.35
CA ARG A 114 -5.45 -4.63 -2.17
C ARG A 114 -5.13 -6.11 -2.05
N VAL A 115 -6.11 -6.98 -2.22
CA VAL A 115 -5.92 -8.44 -2.18
C VAL A 115 -4.96 -8.88 -3.29
N ARG A 116 -5.16 -8.42 -4.53
CA ARG A 116 -4.25 -8.74 -5.65
C ARG A 116 -2.84 -8.23 -5.39
N ALA A 117 -2.69 -7.00 -4.92
CA ALA A 117 -1.38 -6.43 -4.61
C ALA A 117 -0.67 -7.19 -3.48
N ALA A 118 -1.38 -7.55 -2.42
CA ALA A 118 -0.83 -8.39 -1.34
C ALA A 118 -0.42 -9.77 -1.86
N ALA A 119 -1.28 -10.45 -2.62
CA ALA A 119 -0.99 -11.76 -3.20
C ALA A 119 0.27 -11.74 -4.08
N MET A 120 0.42 -10.71 -4.93
CA MET A 120 1.62 -10.55 -5.76
C MET A 120 2.89 -10.28 -4.93
N MET A 121 2.79 -9.51 -3.85
CA MET A 121 3.92 -9.29 -2.94
C MET A 121 4.34 -10.57 -2.23
N PHE A 122 3.36 -11.33 -1.67
CA PHE A 122 3.65 -12.61 -1.00
C PHE A 122 4.18 -13.65 -1.97
N LEU A 123 3.63 -13.73 -3.18
CA LEU A 123 4.13 -14.63 -4.22
C LEU A 123 5.57 -14.29 -4.62
N GLY A 124 5.85 -13.01 -4.88
CA GLY A 124 7.19 -12.56 -5.26
C GLY A 124 8.23 -12.83 -4.18
N VAL A 125 7.90 -12.55 -2.92
CA VAL A 125 8.79 -12.85 -1.80
C VAL A 125 8.90 -14.36 -1.58
N GLY A 126 7.81 -15.12 -1.70
CA GLY A 126 7.84 -16.59 -1.59
C GLY A 126 8.78 -17.22 -2.63
N ILE A 127 8.72 -16.78 -3.88
CA ILE A 127 9.64 -17.22 -4.93
C ILE A 127 11.09 -16.83 -4.58
N LEU A 128 11.32 -15.62 -4.11
CA LEU A 128 12.65 -15.14 -3.72
C LEU A 128 13.23 -16.00 -2.60
N LEU A 129 12.44 -16.33 -1.57
CA LEU A 129 12.87 -17.17 -0.45
C LEU A 129 13.13 -18.60 -0.88
N LEU A 130 12.31 -19.17 -1.75
CA LEU A 130 12.54 -20.51 -2.32
C LEU A 130 13.82 -20.56 -3.15
N LEU A 131 14.09 -19.54 -3.96
CA LEU A 131 15.33 -19.46 -4.72
C LEU A 131 16.55 -19.35 -3.81
N ASP A 132 16.45 -18.59 -2.71
CA ASP A 132 17.52 -18.43 -1.73
C ASP A 132 17.88 -19.78 -1.08
N THR A 133 16.89 -20.62 -0.72
CA THR A 133 17.15 -21.94 -0.15
C THR A 133 17.81 -22.92 -1.13
N VAL A 134 17.54 -22.77 -2.43
CA VAL A 134 18.13 -23.66 -3.44
C VAL A 134 19.57 -23.25 -3.80
N VAL A 135 19.87 -21.93 -3.72
CA VAL A 135 21.13 -21.38 -4.26
C VAL A 135 22.16 -21.08 -3.18
N SER A 136 21.74 -20.65 -1.98
CA SER A 136 22.67 -19.99 -1.06
C SER A 136 22.82 -20.60 0.35
N ASP A 137 22.01 -21.55 0.75
CA ASP A 137 22.06 -22.23 2.08
C ASP A 137 22.11 -21.29 3.33
N VAL A 138 22.05 -19.98 3.18
CA VAL A 138 22.44 -19.04 4.23
C VAL A 138 21.26 -18.40 4.96
N GLY A 139 20.02 -18.47 4.40
CA GLY A 139 18.83 -17.84 5.00
C GLY A 139 18.94 -16.31 5.22
N ALA A 140 19.99 -15.67 4.70
CA ALA A 140 20.24 -14.24 4.85
C ALA A 140 19.16 -13.41 4.18
N THR A 141 18.63 -13.87 3.04
CA THR A 141 17.55 -13.20 2.31
C THR A 141 16.28 -13.17 3.15
N ALA A 142 15.94 -14.25 3.84
CA ALA A 142 14.79 -14.31 4.72
C ALA A 142 14.91 -13.31 5.88
N ALA A 143 16.10 -13.22 6.50
CA ALA A 143 16.40 -12.27 7.56
C ALA A 143 16.33 -10.82 7.07
N LEU A 144 16.88 -10.53 5.86
CA LEU A 144 16.83 -9.22 5.23
C LEU A 144 15.39 -8.80 4.94
N VAL A 145 14.59 -9.66 4.31
CA VAL A 145 13.18 -9.39 3.99
C VAL A 145 12.36 -9.21 5.26
N ALA A 146 12.63 -10.02 6.30
CA ALA A 146 11.97 -9.90 7.58
C ALA A 146 12.25 -8.54 8.23
N GLY A 147 13.52 -8.14 8.33
CA GLY A 147 13.92 -6.86 8.91
C GLY A 147 13.36 -5.67 8.11
N ALA A 148 13.53 -5.69 6.80
CA ALA A 148 13.04 -4.62 5.92
C ALA A 148 11.50 -4.50 5.95
N GLY A 149 10.78 -5.62 5.91
CA GLY A 149 9.32 -5.65 5.96
C GLY A 149 8.76 -5.10 7.26
N ILE A 150 9.31 -5.55 8.40
CA ILE A 150 8.90 -5.07 9.72
C ILE A 150 9.24 -3.57 9.88
N GLY A 151 10.46 -3.16 9.55
CA GLY A 151 10.90 -1.77 9.67
C GLY A 151 10.05 -0.81 8.83
N ALA A 152 9.82 -1.14 7.56
CA ALA A 152 8.97 -0.35 6.66
C ALA A 152 7.50 -0.36 7.12
N GLY A 153 6.99 -1.50 7.60
CA GLY A 153 5.62 -1.61 8.08
C GLY A 153 5.34 -0.79 9.32
N ILE A 154 6.30 -0.68 10.25
CA ILE A 154 6.18 0.19 11.42
C ILE A 154 6.09 1.65 11.00
N ILE A 155 6.96 2.09 10.08
CA ILE A 155 6.95 3.47 9.58
C ILE A 155 5.64 3.81 8.87
N ASP A 156 5.14 2.93 8.01
CA ASP A 156 3.87 3.15 7.33
C ASP A 156 2.70 3.29 8.33
N ARG A 157 2.70 2.52 9.42
CA ARG A 157 1.69 2.67 10.48
C ARG A 157 1.80 4.00 11.23
N LEU A 158 3.03 4.47 11.49
CA LEU A 158 3.25 5.77 12.10
C LEU A 158 2.86 6.91 11.14
N GLU A 159 3.15 6.75 9.85
CA GLU A 159 2.72 7.68 8.81
C GLU A 159 1.19 7.76 8.74
N ALA A 160 0.48 6.63 8.73
CA ALA A 160 -0.98 6.59 8.73
C ALA A 160 -1.59 7.36 9.92
N ARG A 161 -0.99 7.25 11.11
CA ARG A 161 -1.44 8.03 12.29
C ARG A 161 -1.25 9.54 12.08
N ARG A 162 -0.16 9.97 11.44
CA ARG A 162 0.06 11.40 11.13
C ARG A 162 -0.97 11.93 10.15
N TRP A 163 -1.33 11.11 9.12
CA TRP A 163 -2.38 11.47 8.19
C TRP A 163 -3.73 11.60 8.89
N ALA A 164 -4.09 10.66 9.75
CA ALA A 164 -5.32 10.73 10.53
C ALA A 164 -5.36 11.97 11.45
N GLN A 165 -4.26 12.29 12.12
CA GLN A 165 -4.15 13.51 12.93
C GLN A 165 -4.33 14.78 12.09
N ALA A 166 -3.70 14.85 10.92
CA ALA A 166 -3.84 15.99 10.02
C ALA A 166 -5.28 16.14 9.48
N GLU A 167 -6.00 15.03 9.24
CA GLU A 167 -7.41 15.05 8.89
C GLU A 167 -8.27 15.61 10.03
N ASP A 168 -7.97 15.23 11.28
CA ASP A 168 -8.71 15.70 12.46
C ASP A 168 -8.45 17.18 12.74
N GLU A 169 -7.19 17.64 12.66
CA GLU A 169 -6.82 19.03 12.86
C GLU A 169 -7.43 19.98 11.83
N ARG A 170 -7.66 19.48 10.59
CA ARG A 170 -8.21 20.28 9.48
C ARG A 170 -9.72 20.14 9.31
N GLU A 171 -10.35 19.27 10.09
CA GLU A 171 -11.76 18.90 9.92
C GLU A 171 -12.07 18.47 8.47
N SER A 172 -11.11 17.83 7.83
CA SER A 172 -11.15 17.45 6.42
C SER A 172 -10.73 15.99 6.22
N ARG A 173 -11.01 15.43 5.04
CA ARG A 173 -10.51 14.13 4.61
C ARG A 173 -9.45 14.31 3.55
N ILE A 174 -8.36 13.57 3.66
CA ILE A 174 -7.23 13.66 2.74
C ILE A 174 -7.19 12.41 1.87
N PHE A 175 -7.14 12.61 0.57
CA PHE A 175 -7.10 11.56 -0.44
C PHE A 175 -5.79 11.61 -1.22
N LEU A 176 -5.29 10.45 -1.57
CA LEU A 176 -4.12 10.29 -2.44
C LEU A 176 -4.57 9.79 -3.80
N MET A 177 -3.94 10.30 -4.86
CA MET A 177 -4.16 9.81 -6.21
C MET A 177 -3.48 8.45 -6.38
N LEU A 178 -4.25 7.45 -6.83
CA LEU A 178 -3.70 6.14 -7.19
C LEU A 178 -2.94 6.24 -8.50
N ARG A 179 -1.66 5.90 -8.47
CA ARG A 179 -0.84 5.75 -9.66
C ARG A 179 -0.77 4.28 -10.07
N PRO A 180 -0.81 3.96 -11.39
CA PRO A 180 -0.82 2.57 -11.86
C PRO A 180 0.44 1.79 -11.48
N ASN A 181 1.59 2.45 -11.28
CA ASN A 181 2.85 1.81 -10.92
C ASN A 181 3.16 2.00 -9.43
N ALA A 182 2.68 1.08 -8.61
CA ALA A 182 2.79 1.14 -7.15
C ALA A 182 4.24 1.19 -6.60
N LEU A 183 5.21 0.62 -7.31
CA LEU A 183 6.62 0.64 -6.90
C LEU A 183 7.25 2.04 -7.07
N ILE A 184 6.97 2.70 -8.19
CA ILE A 184 7.46 4.06 -8.48
C ILE A 184 6.69 5.10 -7.65
N ALA A 185 5.43 4.84 -7.34
CA ALA A 185 4.61 5.69 -6.48
C ALA A 185 5.15 5.82 -5.04
N ARG A 186 5.96 4.87 -4.57
CA ARG A 186 6.59 4.93 -3.25
C ARG A 186 7.72 5.95 -3.15
N MET A 187 8.42 6.19 -4.25
CA MET A 187 9.59 7.07 -4.29
C MET A 187 9.27 8.50 -4.72
N GLY A 188 8.08 8.72 -5.31
CA GLY A 188 7.69 10.01 -5.85
C GLY A 188 6.72 10.78 -4.95
N ALA A 189 6.66 12.10 -5.15
CA ALA A 189 5.62 12.94 -4.60
C ALA A 189 4.25 12.46 -5.08
N GLN A 190 3.34 12.22 -4.15
CA GLN A 190 1.95 11.88 -4.45
C GLN A 190 1.11 13.14 -4.37
N ASP A 191 0.25 13.33 -5.37
CA ASP A 191 -0.73 14.42 -5.32
C ASP A 191 -1.77 14.09 -4.25
N ALA A 192 -1.96 15.01 -3.33
CA ALA A 192 -2.92 14.91 -2.25
C ALA A 192 -4.06 15.91 -2.46
N TYR A 193 -5.26 15.48 -2.10
CA TYR A 193 -6.50 16.24 -2.27
C TYR A 193 -7.23 16.31 -0.95
N GLU A 194 -7.80 17.48 -0.67
CA GLU A 194 -8.52 17.75 0.57
C GLU A 194 -10.00 17.97 0.27
N LEU A 195 -10.86 17.27 1.03
CA LEU A 195 -12.30 17.43 1.01
C LEU A 195 -12.79 17.80 2.41
N PRO A 196 -13.63 18.83 2.57
CA PRO A 196 -14.26 19.10 3.84
C PRO A 196 -15.03 17.87 4.35
N ARG A 197 -15.00 17.59 5.66
CA ARG A 197 -15.86 16.56 6.26
C ARG A 197 -17.32 16.95 6.02
N GLY A 198 -18.03 16.20 5.19
CA GLY A 198 -19.47 16.35 5.03
C GLY A 198 -20.18 16.02 6.36
N ARG A 199 -21.37 16.60 6.56
CA ARG A 199 -22.19 16.42 7.79
C ARG A 199 -22.60 14.95 8.08
N ARG A 200 -22.43 14.04 7.11
CA ARG A 200 -22.66 12.59 7.25
C ARG A 200 -21.44 11.82 6.78
N ASP A 201 -20.85 11.07 7.68
CA ASP A 201 -19.69 10.23 7.41
C ASP A 201 -19.96 9.09 6.41
N ASP A 202 -21.22 8.82 6.08
CA ASP A 202 -21.69 7.69 5.27
C ASP A 202 -22.04 8.07 3.83
N GLU A 203 -22.14 9.35 3.49
CA GLU A 203 -22.38 9.77 2.12
C GLU A 203 -21.04 9.91 1.37
N PRO A 204 -20.91 9.23 0.19
CA PRO A 204 -19.77 9.51 -0.67
C PRO A 204 -19.77 11.01 -0.98
N PRO A 205 -18.59 11.68 -0.86
CA PRO A 205 -18.53 13.12 -1.13
C PRO A 205 -19.07 13.38 -2.54
N GLU A 206 -20.11 14.19 -2.63
CA GLU A 206 -20.55 14.74 -3.91
C GLU A 206 -19.43 15.65 -4.40
N PHE A 207 -18.67 15.18 -5.37
CA PHE A 207 -17.68 16.01 -6.03
C PHE A 207 -18.41 17.05 -6.87
N PRO A 208 -18.21 18.35 -6.63
CA PRO A 208 -18.74 19.36 -7.53
C PRO A 208 -18.09 19.17 -8.90
N GLY A 209 -18.81 18.57 -9.83
CA GLY A 209 -18.32 18.27 -11.19
C GLY A 209 -18.69 16.88 -11.72
N THR A 210 -19.36 16.03 -10.97
CA THR A 210 -19.91 14.77 -11.48
C THR A 210 -21.28 14.97 -12.15
N TYR A 211 -21.61 16.19 -12.48
CA TYR A 211 -22.79 16.48 -13.31
C TYR A 211 -22.35 16.43 -14.79
N LEU A 212 -22.71 15.32 -15.41
CA LEU A 212 -22.81 15.22 -16.87
C LEU A 212 -24.07 15.95 -17.33
#